data_c0e9c23a6cf4ebd62592ec35796d3ac3
#
_entry.id   c0e9c23a6cf4ebd62592ec35796d3ac3
#
_cell.length_a   1.000
_cell.length_b   1.000
_cell.length_c   1.000
_cell.angle_alpha   90.00
_cell.angle_beta   90.00
_cell.angle_gamma   90.00
#
_symmetry.space_group_name_H-M   'P 1'
#
loop_
_entity.id
_entity.type
_entity.pdbx_description
1 polymer ?
#
loop_
_entity_poly.entity_id
_entity_poly.type
_entity_poly.pdbx_seq_one_letter_code
_entity_poly.pdbx_strand_id
1 'polypeptide(L)'
;MNDRLSKYIFSFFLINTVFFAIPFLSVFADYIFLFIMISLVIIIIFQSELIKSILLHKKYSPFIYFNLINFIYFVFFEINNFDSFKYFSARFLTFSLISFAIEFNHEYFKLHFFKNLYYFLFSLGILSFLLLPNFSNRFYGIFSNPNALASLMITCFSIKFLLFNNNTILDWIQLFLILALIIYSGSRMGIFAFVLAFCINYNFSFRSIFNFFLISVIIYFGYDFLFYSYSDNAISRLINTDLINNRILNYLFAYETFKSKWLLGHGLSNYAFIDPNIISVEYSDLEIGAHNGYLAVLVQYGSIFSLLFFSIFFKALINIFKYVRFNWNKKEIKFYFFIIIYTLVNAFGETMFTGINDFQTLLFWFVFAYLYTKSYKWSRDLK
;
A
#
# COMPACT_ATOMS: atom_id res chain seq x y z
N MET A 1 14.71 21.35 -12.19
CA MET A 1 13.26 20.99 -12.24
C MET A 1 12.52 22.00 -11.41
N ASN A 2 11.48 22.60 -11.97
CA ASN A 2 10.69 23.56 -11.21
C ASN A 2 10.09 22.81 -10.01
N ASP A 3 10.35 23.24 -8.76
CA ASP A 3 9.87 22.58 -7.53
C ASP A 3 8.35 22.31 -7.54
N ARG A 4 7.64 23.13 -8.31
CA ARG A 4 6.20 22.98 -8.52
C ARG A 4 5.85 21.74 -9.35
N LEU A 5 6.65 21.37 -10.34
CA LEU A 5 6.32 20.29 -11.28
C LEU A 5 6.33 18.91 -10.59
N SER A 6 7.39 18.60 -9.83
CA SER A 6 7.49 17.30 -9.12
C SER A 6 6.37 17.07 -8.11
N LYS A 7 5.95 18.14 -7.41
CA LYS A 7 4.85 18.11 -6.46
C LYS A 7 3.51 17.77 -7.13
N TYR A 8 3.21 18.41 -8.27
CA TYR A 8 1.97 18.16 -8.98
C TYR A 8 1.95 16.80 -9.66
N ILE A 9 3.07 16.37 -10.26
CA ILE A 9 3.16 15.04 -10.90
C ILE A 9 2.90 13.94 -9.88
N PHE A 10 3.56 13.96 -8.71
CA PHE A 10 3.33 12.93 -7.69
C PHE A 10 1.91 12.97 -7.14
N SER A 11 1.39 14.17 -6.84
CA SER A 11 0.01 14.30 -6.35
C SER A 11 -1.00 13.77 -7.36
N PHE A 12 -0.80 14.10 -8.63
CA PHE A 12 -1.66 13.62 -9.71
C PHE A 12 -1.52 12.12 -9.93
N PHE A 13 -0.30 11.58 -9.83
CA PHE A 13 -0.08 10.14 -9.89
C PHE A 13 -0.80 9.38 -8.77
N LEU A 14 -0.72 9.86 -7.52
CA LEU A 14 -1.43 9.24 -6.41
C LEU A 14 -2.97 9.30 -6.58
N ILE A 15 -3.50 10.43 -7.07
CA ILE A 15 -4.93 10.57 -7.39
C ILE A 15 -5.31 9.61 -8.53
N ASN A 16 -4.46 9.47 -9.55
CA ASN A 16 -4.72 8.56 -10.66
C ASN A 16 -4.84 7.10 -10.21
N THR A 17 -4.09 6.69 -9.18
CA THR A 17 -4.26 5.32 -8.62
C THR A 17 -5.63 5.11 -7.96
N VAL A 18 -6.30 6.16 -7.50
CA VAL A 18 -7.70 6.07 -7.06
C VAL A 18 -8.65 5.84 -8.25
N PHE A 19 -8.37 6.47 -9.41
CA PHE A 19 -9.19 6.28 -10.61
C PHE A 19 -9.12 4.86 -11.15
N PHE A 20 -7.98 4.15 -10.99
CA PHE A 20 -7.90 2.72 -11.30
C PHE A 20 -8.89 1.86 -10.49
N ALA A 21 -9.21 2.28 -9.28
CA ALA A 21 -10.17 1.58 -8.45
C ALA A 21 -11.64 1.85 -8.85
N ILE A 22 -11.90 2.73 -9.81
CA ILE A 22 -13.23 3.11 -10.31
C ILE A 22 -13.39 2.57 -11.74
N PRO A 23 -14.23 1.54 -11.99
CA PRO A 23 -14.29 0.81 -13.27
C PRO A 23 -14.47 1.69 -14.50
N PHE A 24 -15.36 2.69 -14.44
CA PHE A 24 -15.61 3.57 -15.59
C PHE A 24 -14.49 4.61 -15.84
N LEU A 25 -13.55 4.78 -14.89
CA LEU A 25 -12.38 5.65 -15.04
C LEU A 25 -11.08 4.87 -15.31
N SER A 26 -11.07 3.55 -15.17
CA SER A 26 -9.85 2.73 -15.23
C SER A 26 -9.11 2.89 -16.57
N VAL A 27 -9.82 2.87 -17.70
CA VAL A 27 -9.22 3.07 -19.04
C VAL A 27 -8.59 4.47 -19.15
N PHE A 28 -9.24 5.49 -18.61
CA PHE A 28 -8.70 6.84 -18.60
C PHE A 28 -7.47 6.94 -17.69
N ALA A 29 -7.49 6.25 -16.57
CA ALA A 29 -6.38 6.16 -15.65
C ALA A 29 -5.12 5.50 -16.28
N ASP A 30 -5.30 4.52 -17.17
CA ASP A 30 -4.19 3.93 -17.94
C ASP A 30 -3.50 4.96 -18.85
N TYR A 31 -4.27 5.76 -19.58
CA TYR A 31 -3.69 6.83 -20.42
C TYR A 31 -2.97 7.89 -19.59
N ILE A 32 -3.54 8.30 -18.45
CA ILE A 32 -2.89 9.25 -17.53
C ILE A 32 -1.59 8.64 -16.99
N PHE A 33 -1.60 7.37 -16.59
CA PHE A 33 -0.41 6.68 -16.11
C PHE A 33 0.70 6.69 -17.16
N LEU A 34 0.37 6.30 -18.39
CA LEU A 34 1.32 6.34 -19.51
C LEU A 34 1.90 7.73 -19.74
N PHE A 35 1.05 8.77 -19.76
CA PHE A 35 1.47 10.16 -19.90
C PHE A 35 2.43 10.60 -18.78
N ILE A 36 2.14 10.23 -17.52
CA ILE A 36 3.02 10.52 -16.39
C ILE A 36 4.37 9.82 -16.57
N MET A 37 4.39 8.54 -16.96
CA MET A 37 5.63 7.78 -17.15
C MET A 37 6.49 8.38 -18.27
N ILE A 38 5.90 8.73 -19.41
CA ILE A 38 6.60 9.40 -20.52
C ILE A 38 7.16 10.76 -20.06
N SER A 39 6.37 11.54 -19.34
CA SER A 39 6.79 12.85 -18.83
C SER A 39 7.99 12.71 -17.87
N LEU A 40 8.00 11.68 -17.03
CA LEU A 40 9.11 11.40 -16.12
C LEU A 40 10.38 11.00 -16.88
N VAL A 41 10.27 10.18 -17.91
CA VAL A 41 11.42 9.82 -18.77
C VAL A 41 12.03 11.07 -19.41
N ILE A 42 11.19 11.95 -19.97
CA ILE A 42 11.63 13.21 -20.56
C ILE A 42 12.37 14.07 -19.50
N ILE A 43 11.81 14.22 -18.32
CA ILE A 43 12.43 14.98 -17.23
C ILE A 43 13.78 14.37 -16.85
N ILE A 44 13.87 13.03 -16.74
CA ILE A 44 15.12 12.33 -16.40
C ILE A 44 16.20 12.60 -17.45
N ILE A 45 15.86 12.57 -18.72
CA ILE A 45 16.81 12.83 -19.81
C ILE A 45 17.33 14.27 -19.77
N PHE A 46 16.44 15.26 -19.61
CA PHE A 46 16.82 16.68 -19.65
C PHE A 46 17.47 17.19 -18.36
N GLN A 47 17.34 16.48 -17.24
CA GLN A 47 17.88 16.91 -15.94
C GLN A 47 18.76 15.84 -15.27
N SER A 48 19.50 15.11 -16.08
CA SER A 48 20.26 13.93 -15.68
C SER A 48 21.19 14.16 -14.48
N GLU A 49 21.92 15.27 -14.42
CA GLU A 49 22.88 15.57 -13.33
C GLU A 49 22.19 15.78 -11.97
N LEU A 50 21.11 16.58 -11.95
CA LEU A 50 20.33 16.80 -10.73
C LEU A 50 19.69 15.50 -10.23
N ILE A 51 19.16 14.73 -11.16
CA ILE A 51 18.48 13.45 -10.88
C ILE A 51 19.47 12.44 -10.35
N LYS A 52 20.66 12.33 -10.97
CA LYS A 52 21.74 11.48 -10.51
C LYS A 52 22.17 11.81 -9.08
N SER A 53 22.27 13.08 -8.74
CA SER A 53 22.62 13.52 -7.39
C SER A 53 21.57 13.13 -6.35
N ILE A 54 20.29 13.06 -6.72
CA ILE A 54 19.19 12.64 -5.82
C ILE A 54 19.10 11.12 -5.76
N LEU A 55 19.01 10.44 -6.90
CA LEU A 55 18.83 8.99 -6.95
C LEU A 55 19.99 8.21 -6.34
N LEU A 56 21.22 8.70 -6.44
CA LEU A 56 22.40 8.06 -5.85
C LEU A 56 22.68 8.51 -4.40
N HIS A 57 21.86 9.40 -3.83
CA HIS A 57 22.10 9.87 -2.48
C HIS A 57 21.76 8.80 -1.44
N LYS A 58 22.66 8.58 -0.48
CA LYS A 58 22.55 7.54 0.58
C LYS A 58 21.22 7.56 1.36
N LYS A 59 20.54 8.71 1.47
CA LYS A 59 19.22 8.83 2.13
C LYS A 59 18.07 8.12 1.37
N TYR A 60 18.28 7.75 0.09
CA TYR A 60 17.36 6.96 -0.72
C TYR A 60 17.87 5.52 -0.97
N SER A 61 18.86 5.07 -0.21
CA SER A 61 19.52 3.77 -0.40
C SER A 61 18.56 2.56 -0.51
N PRO A 62 17.44 2.44 0.20
CA PRO A 62 16.54 1.31 -0.03
C PRO A 62 16.01 1.27 -1.45
N PHE A 63 15.62 2.41 -2.03
CA PHE A 63 15.13 2.48 -3.41
C PHE A 63 16.21 2.21 -4.44
N ILE A 64 17.44 2.66 -4.17
CA ILE A 64 18.58 2.34 -5.01
C ILE A 64 18.78 0.82 -5.07
N TYR A 65 18.77 0.17 -3.91
CA TYR A 65 18.95 -1.28 -3.83
C TYR A 65 17.78 -2.06 -4.42
N PHE A 66 16.53 -1.62 -4.22
CA PHE A 66 15.37 -2.25 -4.85
C PHE A 66 15.43 -2.13 -6.38
N ASN A 67 15.78 -0.97 -6.91
CA ASN A 67 15.97 -0.79 -8.34
C ASN A 67 17.13 -1.62 -8.87
N LEU A 68 18.22 -1.76 -8.11
CA LEU A 68 19.36 -2.61 -8.48
C LEU A 68 18.96 -4.09 -8.52
N ILE A 69 18.19 -4.57 -7.54
CA ILE A 69 17.65 -5.95 -7.52
C ILE A 69 16.80 -6.17 -8.78
N ASN A 70 15.88 -5.26 -9.08
CA ASN A 70 15.02 -5.35 -10.26
C ASN A 70 15.83 -5.33 -11.56
N PHE A 71 16.85 -4.47 -11.65
CA PHE A 71 17.72 -4.37 -12.81
C PHE A 71 18.53 -5.64 -13.03
N ILE A 72 19.18 -6.17 -11.98
CA ILE A 72 19.96 -7.42 -12.04
C ILE A 72 19.03 -8.56 -12.45
N TYR A 73 17.86 -8.67 -11.80
CA TYR A 73 16.90 -9.72 -12.14
C TYR A 73 16.47 -9.64 -13.60
N PHE A 74 16.09 -8.43 -14.08
CA PHE A 74 15.70 -8.21 -15.48
C PHE A 74 16.79 -8.61 -16.46
N VAL A 75 18.01 -8.10 -16.27
CA VAL A 75 19.13 -8.32 -17.23
C VAL A 75 19.53 -9.79 -17.32
N PHE A 76 19.56 -10.51 -16.19
CA PHE A 76 20.05 -11.88 -16.18
C PHE A 76 19.00 -12.93 -16.48
N PHE A 77 17.71 -12.65 -16.24
CA PHE A 77 16.68 -13.68 -16.32
C PHE A 77 15.51 -13.34 -17.26
N GLU A 78 15.29 -12.06 -17.60
CA GLU A 78 14.08 -11.65 -18.30
C GLU A 78 14.31 -10.57 -19.39
N ILE A 79 15.53 -10.43 -19.91
CA ILE A 79 15.88 -9.37 -20.86
C ILE A 79 14.99 -9.36 -22.13
N ASN A 80 14.49 -10.51 -22.54
CA ASN A 80 13.61 -10.66 -23.70
C ASN A 80 12.11 -10.56 -23.37
N ASN A 81 11.74 -10.37 -22.09
CA ASN A 81 10.35 -10.27 -21.65
C ASN A 81 9.93 -8.80 -21.58
N PHE A 82 9.06 -8.40 -22.52
CA PHE A 82 8.61 -7.02 -22.62
C PHE A 82 7.75 -6.58 -21.42
N ASP A 83 6.95 -7.46 -20.84
CA ASP A 83 6.14 -7.13 -19.68
C ASP A 83 6.99 -6.94 -18.41
N SER A 84 8.05 -7.71 -18.29
CA SER A 84 9.06 -7.52 -17.24
C SER A 84 9.82 -6.22 -17.40
N PHE A 85 10.12 -5.80 -18.66
CA PHE A 85 10.68 -4.48 -18.93
C PHE A 85 9.73 -3.35 -18.54
N LYS A 86 8.44 -3.49 -18.87
CA LYS A 86 7.40 -2.51 -18.44
C LYS A 86 7.34 -2.40 -16.92
N TYR A 87 7.30 -3.54 -16.21
CA TYR A 87 7.26 -3.57 -14.74
C TYR A 87 8.50 -2.90 -14.15
N PHE A 88 9.70 -3.30 -14.58
CA PHE A 88 10.95 -2.71 -14.14
C PHE A 88 10.97 -1.19 -14.34
N SER A 89 10.62 -0.73 -15.55
CA SER A 89 10.60 0.68 -15.91
C SER A 89 9.61 1.48 -15.05
N ALA A 90 8.40 0.97 -14.91
CA ALA A 90 7.36 1.61 -14.09
C ALA A 90 7.78 1.70 -12.61
N ARG A 91 8.41 0.65 -12.07
CA ARG A 91 8.90 0.63 -10.69
C ARG A 91 10.04 1.61 -10.47
N PHE A 92 11.01 1.63 -11.40
CA PHE A 92 12.12 2.59 -11.37
C PHE A 92 11.63 4.04 -11.41
N LEU A 93 10.69 4.35 -12.30
CA LEU A 93 10.11 5.68 -12.43
C LEU A 93 9.31 6.08 -11.20
N THR A 94 8.53 5.15 -10.63
CA THR A 94 7.77 5.38 -9.40
C THR A 94 8.68 5.73 -8.22
N PHE A 95 9.74 4.96 -7.98
CA PHE A 95 10.69 5.24 -6.90
C PHE A 95 11.47 6.53 -7.13
N SER A 96 11.78 6.85 -8.38
CA SER A 96 12.40 8.12 -8.76
C SER A 96 11.47 9.29 -8.45
N LEU A 97 10.20 9.21 -8.84
CA LEU A 97 9.19 10.24 -8.58
C LEU A 97 8.96 10.48 -7.09
N ILE A 98 8.88 9.41 -6.30
CA ILE A 98 8.76 9.51 -4.83
C ILE A 98 9.97 10.25 -4.26
N SER A 99 11.19 9.90 -4.70
CA SER A 99 12.42 10.53 -4.23
C SER A 99 12.45 12.03 -4.55
N PHE A 100 12.03 12.41 -5.76
CA PHE A 100 11.92 13.82 -6.18
C PHE A 100 10.84 14.57 -5.39
N ALA A 101 9.69 13.96 -5.20
CA ALA A 101 8.60 14.57 -4.45
C ALA A 101 9.04 14.92 -3.01
N ILE A 102 9.73 14.00 -2.34
CA ILE A 102 10.23 14.18 -0.98
C ILE A 102 11.35 15.21 -0.94
N GLU A 103 12.27 15.21 -1.91
CA GLU A 103 13.41 16.12 -1.93
C GLU A 103 12.98 17.58 -2.07
N PHE A 104 12.13 17.87 -3.04
CA PHE A 104 11.78 19.23 -3.40
C PHE A 104 10.57 19.81 -2.68
N ASN A 105 9.66 18.96 -2.16
CA ASN A 105 8.35 19.44 -1.71
C ASN A 105 7.92 18.88 -0.35
N HIS A 106 8.88 18.62 0.51
CA HIS A 106 8.64 18.06 1.84
C HIS A 106 7.55 18.78 2.65
N GLU A 107 7.60 20.10 2.73
CA GLU A 107 6.63 20.90 3.53
C GLU A 107 5.23 20.87 2.92
N TYR A 108 5.13 20.82 1.59
CA TYR A 108 3.83 20.68 0.92
C TYR A 108 3.17 19.36 1.29
N PHE A 109 3.90 18.24 1.21
CA PHE A 109 3.37 16.92 1.54
C PHE A 109 3.03 16.78 3.02
N LYS A 110 3.74 17.47 3.89
CA LYS A 110 3.44 17.52 5.32
C LYS A 110 2.13 18.27 5.63
N LEU A 111 1.92 19.46 5.03
CA LEU A 111 0.89 20.40 5.47
C LEU A 111 -0.33 20.43 4.56
N HIS A 112 -0.14 20.46 3.25
CA HIS A 112 -1.22 20.78 2.30
C HIS A 112 -1.76 19.57 1.55
N PHE A 113 -0.88 18.66 1.13
CA PHE A 113 -1.27 17.52 0.30
C PHE A 113 -2.31 16.64 0.98
N PHE A 114 -2.04 16.20 2.21
CA PHE A 114 -2.95 15.31 2.93
C PHE A 114 -4.30 15.98 3.26
N LYS A 115 -4.32 17.30 3.44
CA LYS A 115 -5.60 18.02 3.58
C LYS A 115 -6.44 17.94 2.31
N ASN A 116 -5.82 18.16 1.15
CA ASN A 116 -6.51 18.08 -0.13
C ASN A 116 -6.92 16.63 -0.44
N LEU A 117 -6.04 15.66 -0.16
CA LEU A 117 -6.34 14.25 -0.31
C LEU A 117 -7.53 13.81 0.56
N TYR A 118 -7.60 14.28 1.80
CA TYR A 118 -8.74 14.03 2.68
C TYR A 118 -10.06 14.50 2.04
N TYR A 119 -10.13 15.74 1.60
CA TYR A 119 -11.37 16.26 0.99
C TYR A 119 -11.74 15.52 -0.30
N PHE A 120 -10.75 15.18 -1.11
CA PHE A 120 -10.96 14.38 -2.31
C PHE A 120 -11.54 12.99 -1.99
N LEU A 121 -10.92 12.24 -1.08
CA LEU A 121 -11.39 10.91 -0.70
C LEU A 121 -12.75 10.95 0.00
N PHE A 122 -12.96 11.92 0.88
CA PHE A 122 -14.24 12.12 1.56
C PHE A 122 -15.36 12.40 0.57
N SER A 123 -15.12 13.29 -0.41
CA SER A 123 -16.11 13.61 -1.46
C SER A 123 -16.43 12.37 -2.30
N LEU A 124 -15.43 11.55 -2.66
CA LEU A 124 -15.67 10.29 -3.39
C LEU A 124 -16.48 9.28 -2.56
N GLY A 125 -16.22 9.19 -1.26
CA GLY A 125 -16.99 8.32 -0.36
C GLY A 125 -18.47 8.75 -0.28
N ILE A 126 -18.73 10.05 -0.13
CA ILE A 126 -20.10 10.59 -0.12
C ILE A 126 -20.77 10.43 -1.50
N LEU A 127 -20.05 10.70 -2.58
CA LEU A 127 -20.57 10.50 -3.94
C LEU A 127 -20.94 9.02 -4.20
N SER A 128 -20.12 8.08 -3.73
CA SER A 128 -20.42 6.64 -3.80
C SER A 128 -21.72 6.30 -3.10
N PHE A 129 -21.95 6.86 -1.92
CA PHE A 129 -23.16 6.66 -1.16
C PHE A 129 -24.40 7.23 -1.84
N LEU A 130 -24.28 8.42 -2.45
CA LEU A 130 -25.42 9.12 -3.10
C LEU A 130 -25.81 8.49 -4.44
N LEU A 131 -24.83 8.03 -5.23
CA LEU A 131 -25.08 7.53 -6.58
C LEU A 131 -25.52 6.06 -6.62
N LEU A 132 -24.97 5.22 -5.75
CA LEU A 132 -25.19 3.79 -5.77
C LEU A 132 -25.48 3.23 -4.36
N PRO A 133 -26.62 3.57 -3.74
CA PRO A 133 -26.97 3.16 -2.39
C PRO A 133 -27.44 1.70 -2.35
N ASN A 134 -26.57 0.74 -2.64
CA ASN A 134 -26.89 -0.68 -2.54
C ASN A 134 -26.34 -1.28 -1.24
N PHE A 135 -27.23 -1.62 -0.31
CA PHE A 135 -26.90 -2.14 1.02
C PHE A 135 -27.28 -3.62 1.20
N SER A 136 -27.79 -4.29 0.16
CA SER A 136 -28.18 -5.70 0.24
C SER A 136 -26.98 -6.63 0.45
N ASN A 137 -25.81 -6.21 0.00
CA ASN A 137 -24.52 -6.90 0.11
C ASN A 137 -23.47 -5.98 0.72
N ARG A 138 -22.20 -6.34 0.59
CA ARG A 138 -21.07 -5.46 0.93
C ARG A 138 -21.12 -4.19 0.07
N PHE A 139 -21.09 -3.03 0.71
CA PHE A 139 -21.13 -1.76 0.01
C PHE A 139 -19.75 -1.44 -0.63
N TYR A 140 -19.73 -1.12 -1.91
CA TYR A 140 -18.54 -0.65 -2.63
C TYR A 140 -18.77 0.62 -3.46
N GLY A 141 -20.05 1.04 -3.64
CA GLY A 141 -20.40 2.25 -4.37
C GLY A 141 -19.86 2.27 -5.79
N ILE A 142 -19.15 3.35 -6.14
CA ILE A 142 -18.53 3.53 -7.47
C ILE A 142 -17.23 2.75 -7.67
N PHE A 143 -16.69 2.10 -6.64
CA PHE A 143 -15.42 1.39 -6.72
C PHE A 143 -15.57 -0.04 -7.24
N SER A 144 -14.49 -0.63 -7.70
CA SER A 144 -14.46 -1.99 -8.26
C SER A 144 -14.83 -3.08 -7.25
N ASN A 145 -14.50 -2.86 -5.97
CA ASN A 145 -14.77 -3.81 -4.91
C ASN A 145 -14.80 -3.15 -3.52
N PRO A 146 -15.40 -3.81 -2.50
CA PRO A 146 -15.51 -3.28 -1.15
C PRO A 146 -14.16 -3.03 -0.45
N ASN A 147 -13.11 -3.80 -0.78
CA ASN A 147 -11.79 -3.61 -0.17
C ASN A 147 -11.13 -2.32 -0.69
N ALA A 148 -11.35 -1.97 -1.96
CA ALA A 148 -10.88 -0.71 -2.54
C ALA A 148 -11.52 0.49 -1.82
N LEU A 149 -12.85 0.49 -1.67
CA LEU A 149 -13.55 1.52 -0.89
C LEU A 149 -13.01 1.59 0.54
N ALA A 150 -12.92 0.45 1.23
CA ALA A 150 -12.46 0.40 2.61
C ALA A 150 -11.06 1.00 2.77
N SER A 151 -10.11 0.64 1.90
CA SER A 151 -8.72 1.10 1.99
C SER A 151 -8.60 2.62 1.80
N LEU A 152 -9.38 3.19 0.89
CA LEU A 152 -9.45 4.64 0.67
C LEU A 152 -10.08 5.35 1.87
N MET A 153 -11.18 4.81 2.41
CA MET A 153 -11.86 5.37 3.59
C MET A 153 -11.03 5.24 4.87
N ILE A 154 -10.25 4.17 5.04
CA ILE A 154 -9.27 4.03 6.12
C ILE A 154 -8.21 5.13 6.05
N THR A 155 -7.69 5.40 4.84
CA THR A 155 -6.74 6.50 4.64
C THR A 155 -7.39 7.85 4.96
N CYS A 156 -8.61 8.09 4.47
CA CYS A 156 -9.39 9.29 4.75
C CYS A 156 -9.62 9.47 6.26
N PHE A 157 -10.03 8.41 6.96
CA PHE A 157 -10.20 8.38 8.42
C PHE A 157 -8.90 8.72 9.14
N SER A 158 -7.80 8.07 8.78
CA SER A 158 -6.51 8.24 9.45
C SER A 158 -5.95 9.66 9.28
N ILE A 159 -6.10 10.27 8.10
CA ILE A 159 -5.74 11.67 7.86
C ILE A 159 -6.55 12.58 8.80
N LYS A 160 -7.87 12.43 8.82
CA LYS A 160 -8.75 13.26 9.63
C LYS A 160 -8.46 13.08 11.12
N PHE A 161 -8.36 11.84 11.58
CA PHE A 161 -8.28 11.50 13.00
C PHE A 161 -6.89 11.75 13.62
N LEU A 162 -5.81 11.47 12.86
CA LEU A 162 -4.44 11.55 13.39
C LEU A 162 -3.73 12.85 13.06
N LEU A 163 -4.01 13.48 11.90
CA LEU A 163 -3.32 14.68 11.44
C LEU A 163 -4.04 15.96 11.85
N PHE A 164 -5.38 16.00 11.82
CA PHE A 164 -6.14 17.21 12.05
C PHE A 164 -6.57 17.35 13.51
N ASN A 165 -6.94 18.57 13.89
CA ASN A 165 -7.62 18.83 15.15
C ASN A 165 -9.12 18.62 14.94
N ASN A 166 -9.73 17.74 15.70
CA ASN A 166 -11.17 17.40 15.60
C ASN A 166 -11.89 18.06 16.80
N ASN A 167 -12.13 19.37 16.68
CA ASN A 167 -12.66 20.16 17.78
C ASN A 167 -14.14 20.54 17.60
N THR A 168 -14.69 20.33 16.39
CA THR A 168 -16.07 20.70 16.07
C THR A 168 -16.96 19.46 15.99
N ILE A 169 -18.26 19.66 16.23
CA ILE A 169 -19.24 18.60 16.04
C ILE A 169 -19.28 18.10 14.58
N LEU A 170 -19.02 18.99 13.62
CA LEU A 170 -18.94 18.63 12.21
C LEU A 170 -17.77 17.67 11.92
N ASP A 171 -16.63 17.83 12.60
CA ASP A 171 -15.50 16.91 12.48
C ASP A 171 -15.87 15.49 12.90
N TRP A 172 -16.61 15.37 14.00
CA TRP A 172 -17.11 14.08 14.49
C TRP A 172 -18.16 13.46 13.58
N ILE A 173 -19.05 14.26 13.00
CA ILE A 173 -20.02 13.78 12.00
C ILE A 173 -19.28 13.22 10.78
N GLN A 174 -18.26 13.91 10.27
CA GLN A 174 -17.44 13.41 9.15
C GLN A 174 -16.74 12.10 9.49
N LEU A 175 -16.13 12.00 10.66
CA LEU A 175 -15.47 10.76 11.12
C LEU A 175 -16.47 9.60 11.23
N PHE A 176 -17.68 9.88 11.76
CA PHE A 176 -18.74 8.88 11.85
C PHE A 176 -19.21 8.39 10.48
N LEU A 177 -19.41 9.29 9.52
CA LEU A 177 -19.77 8.95 8.13
C LEU A 177 -18.70 8.08 7.46
N ILE A 178 -17.42 8.42 7.62
CA ILE A 178 -16.32 7.62 7.08
C ILE A 178 -16.31 6.23 7.72
N LEU A 179 -16.47 6.16 9.05
CA LEU A 179 -16.53 4.89 9.78
C LEU A 179 -17.72 4.02 9.33
N ALA A 180 -18.88 4.64 9.11
CA ALA A 180 -20.05 3.93 8.59
C ALA A 180 -19.75 3.30 7.21
N LEU A 181 -19.11 4.03 6.29
CA LEU A 181 -18.70 3.49 4.99
C LEU A 181 -17.72 2.31 5.12
N ILE A 182 -16.77 2.39 6.06
CA ILE A 182 -15.84 1.28 6.36
C ILE A 182 -16.60 0.04 6.86
N ILE A 183 -17.55 0.21 7.78
CA ILE A 183 -18.36 -0.89 8.33
C ILE A 183 -19.23 -1.51 7.24
N TYR A 184 -19.94 -0.69 6.44
CA TYR A 184 -20.79 -1.17 5.35
C TYR A 184 -20.00 -1.86 4.22
N SER A 185 -18.71 -1.56 4.06
CA SER A 185 -17.85 -2.31 3.15
C SER A 185 -17.62 -3.76 3.61
N GLY A 186 -17.90 -4.08 4.88
CA GLY A 186 -17.63 -5.40 5.46
C GLY A 186 -16.13 -5.76 5.51
N SER A 187 -15.25 -4.76 5.60
CA SER A 187 -13.81 -4.96 5.64
C SER A 187 -13.31 -5.16 7.06
N ARG A 188 -12.86 -6.39 7.40
CA ARG A 188 -12.23 -6.70 8.69
C ARG A 188 -10.97 -5.85 8.93
N MET A 189 -10.19 -5.62 7.86
CA MET A 189 -9.02 -4.75 7.93
C MET A 189 -9.39 -3.30 8.24
N GLY A 190 -10.61 -2.87 7.88
CA GLY A 190 -11.15 -1.58 8.25
C GLY A 190 -11.33 -1.41 9.76
N ILE A 191 -11.90 -2.41 10.43
CA ILE A 191 -12.07 -2.41 11.89
C ILE A 191 -10.71 -2.42 12.59
N PHE A 192 -9.80 -3.28 12.13
CA PHE A 192 -8.43 -3.31 12.65
C PHE A 192 -7.76 -1.93 12.54
N ALA A 193 -7.85 -1.30 11.37
CA ALA A 193 -7.27 0.03 11.13
C ALA A 193 -7.88 1.10 12.04
N PHE A 194 -9.20 1.06 12.29
CA PHE A 194 -9.86 1.97 13.23
C PHE A 194 -9.28 1.82 14.64
N VAL A 195 -9.21 0.59 15.16
CA VAL A 195 -8.66 0.32 16.52
C VAL A 195 -7.19 0.75 16.58
N LEU A 196 -6.39 0.45 15.54
CA LEU A 196 -4.99 0.87 15.46
C LEU A 196 -4.85 2.40 15.49
N ALA A 197 -5.66 3.13 14.71
CA ALA A 197 -5.65 4.59 14.72
C ALA A 197 -6.00 5.15 16.09
N PHE A 198 -6.97 4.53 16.77
CA PHE A 198 -7.37 4.90 18.14
C PHE A 198 -6.21 4.71 19.13
N CYS A 199 -5.57 3.53 19.13
CA CYS A 199 -4.41 3.24 19.98
C CYS A 199 -3.27 4.25 19.76
N ILE A 200 -3.00 4.61 18.50
CA ILE A 200 -1.95 5.57 18.15
C ILE A 200 -2.32 6.99 18.64
N ASN A 201 -3.56 7.41 18.45
CA ASN A 201 -4.01 8.75 18.85
C ASN A 201 -3.92 8.97 20.36
N TYR A 202 -4.37 7.98 21.15
CA TYR A 202 -4.38 8.05 22.62
C TYR A 202 -3.05 7.69 23.27
N ASN A 203 -1.95 7.69 22.50
CA ASN A 203 -0.59 7.51 23.00
C ASN A 203 -0.35 6.18 23.72
N PHE A 204 -1.00 5.10 23.31
CA PHE A 204 -0.58 3.80 23.78
C PHE A 204 0.91 3.62 23.49
N SER A 205 1.63 2.97 24.43
CA SER A 205 3.06 2.79 24.24
C SER A 205 3.36 2.03 22.95
N PHE A 206 4.50 2.34 22.33
CA PHE A 206 4.93 1.62 21.13
C PHE A 206 4.93 0.09 21.35
N ARG A 207 5.33 -0.37 22.54
CA ARG A 207 5.29 -1.77 22.92
C ARG A 207 3.85 -2.32 22.95
N SER A 208 2.90 -1.56 23.50
CA SER A 208 1.48 -1.95 23.53
C SER A 208 0.89 -2.04 22.14
N ILE A 209 1.21 -1.09 21.25
CA ILE A 209 0.77 -1.10 19.85
C ILE A 209 1.36 -2.30 19.11
N PHE A 210 2.63 -2.61 19.32
CA PHE A 210 3.30 -3.76 18.73
C PHE A 210 2.71 -5.09 19.26
N ASN A 211 2.44 -5.19 20.56
CA ASN A 211 1.77 -6.35 21.14
C ASN A 211 0.34 -6.49 20.61
N PHE A 212 -0.40 -5.39 20.48
CA PHE A 212 -1.73 -5.38 19.86
C PHE A 212 -1.67 -5.88 18.40
N PHE A 213 -0.66 -5.45 17.65
CA PHE A 213 -0.40 -5.94 16.30
C PHE A 213 -0.18 -7.47 16.30
N LEU A 214 0.73 -7.98 17.13
CA LEU A 214 0.98 -9.42 17.23
C LEU A 214 -0.27 -10.21 17.63
N ILE A 215 -1.01 -9.73 18.62
CA ILE A 215 -2.27 -10.35 19.06
C ILE A 215 -3.30 -10.34 17.91
N SER A 216 -3.43 -9.23 17.18
CA SER A 216 -4.35 -9.13 16.05
C SER A 216 -3.99 -10.09 14.91
N VAL A 217 -2.70 -10.28 14.64
CA VAL A 217 -2.22 -11.28 13.68
C VAL A 217 -2.56 -12.69 14.17
N ILE A 218 -2.31 -13.00 15.44
CA ILE A 218 -2.64 -14.31 16.03
C ILE A 218 -4.15 -14.55 16.00
N ILE A 219 -4.96 -13.56 16.39
CA ILE A 219 -6.43 -13.66 16.34
C ILE A 219 -6.89 -13.82 14.89
N TYR A 220 -6.33 -13.06 13.95
CA TYR A 220 -6.67 -13.15 12.54
C TYR A 220 -6.45 -14.56 11.97
N PHE A 221 -5.34 -15.21 12.32
CA PHE A 221 -5.05 -16.58 11.89
C PHE A 221 -5.68 -17.66 12.79
N GLY A 222 -5.89 -17.39 14.07
CA GLY A 222 -6.43 -18.36 15.04
C GLY A 222 -7.95 -18.40 15.13
N TYR A 223 -8.63 -17.29 14.82
CA TYR A 223 -10.09 -17.21 14.89
C TYR A 223 -10.76 -18.20 13.93
N ASP A 224 -10.16 -18.43 12.80
CA ASP A 224 -10.67 -19.30 11.74
C ASP A 224 -10.58 -20.78 12.07
N PHE A 225 -9.63 -21.14 12.92
CA PHE A 225 -9.51 -22.51 13.43
C PHE A 225 -10.60 -22.90 14.43
N LEU A 226 -11.27 -21.90 15.03
CA LEU A 226 -12.18 -22.11 16.17
C LEU A 226 -13.67 -21.92 15.85
N PHE A 227 -14.07 -21.22 14.77
CA PHE A 227 -15.47 -20.86 14.55
C PHE A 227 -15.94 -21.01 13.07
N TYR A 228 -16.69 -22.06 12.82
CA TYR A 228 -17.30 -22.38 11.53
C TYR A 228 -18.80 -22.08 11.54
N SER A 229 -19.33 -21.10 10.78
CA SER A 229 -20.77 -21.00 10.45
C SER A 229 -21.13 -19.98 9.34
N TYR A 230 -22.20 -20.27 8.62
CA TYR A 230 -22.67 -19.69 7.35
C TYR A 230 -23.61 -18.47 7.51
N SER A 231 -23.36 -17.33 6.83
CA SER A 231 -24.37 -16.37 6.34
C SER A 231 -23.80 -15.13 5.59
N ASP A 232 -24.54 -14.58 4.59
CA ASP A 232 -24.02 -13.69 3.53
C ASP A 232 -24.16 -12.16 3.72
N ASN A 233 -24.57 -11.64 4.87
CA ASN A 233 -24.74 -10.20 5.09
C ASN A 233 -23.44 -9.48 5.51
N ALA A 234 -23.27 -8.17 5.21
CA ALA A 234 -22.06 -7.41 5.54
C ALA A 234 -21.67 -7.50 7.03
N ILE A 235 -22.65 -7.49 7.94
CA ILE A 235 -22.43 -7.64 9.39
C ILE A 235 -22.06 -9.08 9.73
N SER A 236 -22.75 -10.06 9.12
CA SER A 236 -22.45 -11.48 9.33
C SER A 236 -21.07 -11.83 8.81
N ARG A 237 -20.60 -11.21 7.73
CA ARG A 237 -19.26 -11.42 7.19
C ARG A 237 -18.15 -10.83 8.05
N LEU A 238 -18.42 -9.82 8.87
CA LEU A 238 -17.50 -9.36 9.92
C LEU A 238 -17.33 -10.41 11.01
N ILE A 239 -18.30 -11.31 11.14
CA ILE A 239 -18.39 -12.34 12.18
C ILE A 239 -18.06 -13.74 11.61
N ASN A 240 -18.26 -14.01 10.31
CA ASN A 240 -18.18 -15.33 9.68
C ASN A 240 -16.86 -15.68 8.98
N THR A 241 -16.56 -16.97 8.95
CA THR A 241 -15.28 -17.62 8.68
C THR A 241 -15.03 -18.05 7.23
N ASP A 242 -16.07 -18.17 6.39
CA ASP A 242 -15.95 -18.79 5.04
C ASP A 242 -14.98 -18.11 4.08
N LEU A 243 -14.69 -16.84 4.29
CA LEU A 243 -13.72 -16.09 3.48
C LEU A 243 -12.26 -16.50 3.70
N ILE A 244 -11.97 -17.14 4.82
CA ILE A 244 -10.60 -17.57 5.12
C ILE A 244 -10.30 -18.90 4.44
N ASN A 245 -11.29 -19.77 4.27
CA ASN A 245 -11.11 -20.96 3.46
C ASN A 245 -10.62 -20.60 2.05
N ASN A 246 -11.22 -19.57 1.41
CA ASN A 246 -10.75 -19.06 0.12
C ASN A 246 -9.36 -18.42 0.21
N ARG A 247 -9.01 -17.72 1.30
CA ARG A 247 -7.66 -17.14 1.46
C ARG A 247 -6.60 -18.17 1.80
N ILE A 248 -6.93 -19.19 2.60
CA ILE A 248 -6.03 -20.33 2.86
C ILE A 248 -5.73 -21.04 1.55
N LEU A 249 -6.73 -21.28 0.69
CA LEU A 249 -6.53 -21.84 -0.64
C LEU A 249 -5.61 -20.96 -1.50
N ASN A 250 -5.84 -19.65 -1.52
CA ASN A 250 -4.96 -18.71 -2.24
C ASN A 250 -3.52 -18.76 -1.72
N TYR A 251 -3.31 -18.87 -0.41
CA TYR A 251 -1.97 -19.00 0.17
C TYR A 251 -1.33 -20.34 -0.18
N LEU A 252 -2.08 -21.43 -0.17
CA LEU A 252 -1.58 -22.74 -0.58
C LEU A 252 -1.18 -22.74 -2.05
N PHE A 253 -2.02 -22.22 -2.94
CA PHE A 253 -1.71 -22.10 -4.36
C PHE A 253 -0.51 -21.17 -4.62
N ALA A 254 -0.42 -20.04 -3.92
CA ALA A 254 0.73 -19.14 -4.02
C ALA A 254 2.01 -19.82 -3.51
N TYR A 255 1.92 -20.59 -2.42
CA TYR A 255 3.05 -21.33 -1.90
C TYR A 255 3.50 -22.46 -2.83
N GLU A 256 2.57 -23.23 -3.41
CA GLU A 256 2.91 -24.26 -4.41
C GLU A 256 3.47 -23.63 -5.71
N THR A 257 2.93 -22.48 -6.12
CA THR A 257 3.49 -21.68 -7.23
C THR A 257 4.92 -21.25 -6.91
N PHE A 258 5.19 -20.74 -5.72
CA PHE A 258 6.54 -20.41 -5.28
C PHE A 258 7.46 -21.66 -5.32
N LYS A 259 7.00 -22.80 -4.83
CA LYS A 259 7.79 -24.05 -4.81
C LYS A 259 8.20 -24.51 -6.20
N SER A 260 7.35 -24.33 -7.21
CA SER A 260 7.63 -24.75 -8.60
C SER A 260 8.87 -24.04 -9.18
N LYS A 261 9.16 -22.79 -8.74
CA LYS A 261 10.34 -22.00 -9.10
C LYS A 261 10.99 -21.33 -7.89
N TRP A 262 11.18 -22.09 -6.82
CA TRP A 262 11.56 -21.58 -5.51
C TRP A 262 12.83 -20.74 -5.46
N LEU A 263 13.80 -20.99 -6.36
CA LEU A 263 15.09 -20.33 -6.31
C LEU A 263 15.06 -18.93 -6.92
N LEU A 264 14.53 -18.80 -8.13
CA LEU A 264 14.57 -17.59 -8.95
C LEU A 264 13.21 -16.92 -9.15
N GLY A 265 12.10 -17.59 -8.81
CA GLY A 265 10.75 -17.06 -8.95
C GLY A 265 10.19 -17.14 -10.39
N HIS A 266 9.01 -16.53 -10.56
CA HIS A 266 8.25 -16.56 -11.80
C HIS A 266 8.46 -15.34 -12.69
N GLY A 267 9.17 -14.31 -12.20
CA GLY A 267 9.51 -13.13 -12.99
C GLY A 267 8.84 -11.84 -12.53
N LEU A 268 9.40 -10.71 -12.99
CA LEU A 268 9.03 -9.37 -12.54
C LEU A 268 7.58 -9.02 -12.85
N SER A 269 7.07 -9.42 -14.01
CA SER A 269 5.68 -9.18 -14.41
C SER A 269 4.66 -9.99 -13.61
N ASN A 270 5.10 -11.04 -12.93
CA ASN A 270 4.25 -12.02 -12.23
C ASN A 270 4.07 -11.70 -10.73
N TYR A 271 3.82 -10.44 -10.40
CA TYR A 271 3.78 -9.93 -9.01
C TYR A 271 2.57 -10.38 -8.16
N ALA A 272 1.53 -10.91 -8.76
CA ALA A 272 0.37 -11.48 -8.05
C ALA A 272 -0.01 -12.86 -8.61
N PHE A 273 0.92 -13.47 -9.33
CA PHE A 273 0.72 -14.66 -10.13
C PHE A 273 0.48 -15.89 -9.26
N ILE A 274 -0.47 -16.72 -9.69
CA ILE A 274 -0.61 -18.11 -9.29
C ILE A 274 -0.57 -18.93 -10.56
N ASP A 275 0.22 -20.00 -10.57
CA ASP A 275 0.34 -20.88 -11.74
C ASP A 275 -1.01 -21.60 -11.98
N PRO A 276 -1.67 -21.39 -13.14
CA PRO A 276 -2.95 -22.02 -13.42
C PRO A 276 -2.91 -23.56 -13.40
N ASN A 277 -1.73 -24.15 -13.65
CA ASN A 277 -1.57 -25.61 -13.64
C ASN A 277 -1.61 -26.21 -12.22
N ILE A 278 -1.49 -25.38 -11.18
CA ILE A 278 -1.54 -25.80 -9.78
C ILE A 278 -2.96 -25.71 -9.23
N ILE A 279 -3.82 -24.90 -9.88
CA ILE A 279 -5.21 -24.73 -9.47
C ILE A 279 -5.99 -25.98 -9.86
N SER A 280 -6.63 -26.64 -8.90
CA SER A 280 -7.52 -27.77 -9.20
C SER A 280 -8.73 -27.32 -10.03
N VAL A 281 -9.26 -28.21 -10.87
CA VAL A 281 -10.39 -27.93 -11.79
C VAL A 281 -11.61 -27.37 -11.05
N GLU A 282 -11.82 -27.78 -9.80
CA GLU A 282 -12.92 -27.27 -8.94
C GLU A 282 -12.85 -25.77 -8.65
N TYR A 283 -11.67 -25.16 -8.78
CA TYR A 283 -11.42 -23.75 -8.46
C TYR A 283 -11.00 -22.93 -9.68
N SER A 284 -11.03 -23.52 -10.89
CA SER A 284 -10.58 -22.87 -12.14
C SER A 284 -11.38 -21.62 -12.51
N ASP A 285 -12.64 -21.54 -12.09
CA ASP A 285 -13.54 -20.41 -12.37
C ASP A 285 -13.42 -19.25 -11.35
N LEU A 286 -12.56 -19.39 -10.32
CA LEU A 286 -12.34 -18.34 -9.34
C LEU A 286 -11.20 -17.42 -9.77
N GLU A 287 -11.37 -16.13 -9.58
CA GLU A 287 -10.27 -15.16 -9.70
C GLU A 287 -9.29 -15.36 -8.53
N ILE A 288 -8.31 -16.24 -8.73
CA ILE A 288 -7.34 -16.63 -7.72
C ILE A 288 -6.08 -15.78 -7.90
N GLY A 289 -5.77 -14.97 -6.90
CA GLY A 289 -4.53 -14.20 -6.81
C GLY A 289 -3.77 -14.53 -5.53
N ALA A 290 -2.50 -14.20 -5.43
CA ALA A 290 -1.68 -14.51 -4.25
C ALA A 290 -2.26 -13.94 -2.95
N HIS A 291 -3.02 -12.84 -3.00
CA HIS A 291 -3.65 -12.14 -1.87
C HIS A 291 -2.79 -12.07 -0.59
N ASN A 292 -1.48 -12.04 -0.78
CA ASN A 292 -0.49 -11.94 0.29
C ASN A 292 0.78 -11.29 -0.26
N GLY A 293 1.10 -10.09 0.21
CA GLY A 293 2.23 -9.30 -0.29
C GLY A 293 3.59 -9.97 -0.03
N TYR A 294 3.72 -10.75 1.03
CA TYR A 294 4.97 -11.46 1.34
C TYR A 294 5.17 -12.65 0.40
N LEU A 295 4.12 -13.45 0.18
CA LEU A 295 4.15 -14.56 -0.78
C LEU A 295 4.27 -14.04 -2.22
N ALA A 296 3.64 -12.92 -2.56
CA ALA A 296 3.77 -12.31 -3.88
C ALA A 296 5.23 -11.94 -4.21
N VAL A 297 5.99 -11.44 -3.23
CA VAL A 297 7.43 -11.19 -3.38
C VAL A 297 8.19 -12.50 -3.59
N LEU A 298 7.87 -13.56 -2.83
CA LEU A 298 8.52 -14.87 -2.99
C LEU A 298 8.21 -15.50 -4.36
N VAL A 299 6.96 -15.43 -4.81
CA VAL A 299 6.56 -15.93 -6.14
C VAL A 299 7.28 -15.17 -7.24
N GLN A 300 7.33 -13.84 -7.14
CA GLN A 300 7.93 -12.97 -8.15
C GLN A 300 9.44 -13.18 -8.27
N TYR A 301 10.15 -13.16 -7.13
CA TYR A 301 11.62 -13.08 -7.09
C TYR A 301 12.33 -14.39 -6.71
N GLY A 302 11.59 -15.39 -6.26
CA GLY A 302 12.19 -16.60 -5.66
C GLY A 302 12.93 -16.30 -4.35
N SER A 303 13.58 -17.31 -3.78
CA SER A 303 14.23 -17.20 -2.47
C SER A 303 15.40 -16.22 -2.47
N ILE A 304 16.27 -16.26 -3.49
CA ILE A 304 17.50 -15.47 -3.52
C ILE A 304 17.20 -13.97 -3.49
N PHE A 305 16.43 -13.49 -4.45
CA PHE A 305 16.14 -12.06 -4.59
C PHE A 305 15.15 -11.56 -3.54
N SER A 306 14.22 -12.42 -3.09
CA SER A 306 13.32 -12.09 -1.98
C SER A 306 14.09 -11.92 -0.66
N LEU A 307 15.08 -12.77 -0.38
CA LEU A 307 15.92 -12.61 0.80
C LEU A 307 16.68 -11.27 0.79
N LEU A 308 17.22 -10.88 -0.36
CA LEU A 308 17.88 -9.58 -0.52
C LEU A 308 16.87 -8.43 -0.33
N PHE A 309 15.70 -8.52 -0.96
CA PHE A 309 14.63 -7.53 -0.83
C PHE A 309 14.20 -7.36 0.63
N PHE A 310 13.87 -8.45 1.32
CA PHE A 310 13.42 -8.38 2.72
C PHE A 310 14.53 -7.95 3.67
N SER A 311 15.79 -8.30 3.42
CA SER A 311 16.92 -7.86 4.24
C SER A 311 17.06 -6.32 4.20
N ILE A 312 16.99 -5.71 3.01
CA ILE A 312 17.02 -4.26 2.84
C ILE A 312 15.79 -3.62 3.47
N PHE A 313 14.62 -4.20 3.21
CA PHE A 313 13.33 -3.71 3.68
C PHE A 313 13.26 -3.67 5.21
N PHE A 314 13.54 -4.78 5.89
CA PHE A 314 13.47 -4.84 7.35
C PHE A 314 14.56 -4.01 8.03
N LYS A 315 15.78 -3.93 7.45
CA LYS A 315 16.82 -3.02 7.93
C LYS A 315 16.35 -1.56 7.88
N ALA A 316 15.69 -1.16 6.81
CA ALA A 316 15.13 0.19 6.68
C ALA A 316 13.99 0.42 7.68
N LEU A 317 13.09 -0.56 7.87
CA LEU A 317 12.02 -0.49 8.87
C LEU A 317 12.53 -0.34 10.30
N ILE A 318 13.59 -1.06 10.68
CA ILE A 318 14.21 -0.92 12.00
C ILE A 318 14.68 0.53 12.23
N ASN A 319 15.30 1.16 11.23
CA ASN A 319 15.73 2.55 11.33
C ASN A 319 14.54 3.50 11.42
N ILE A 320 13.49 3.28 10.63
CA ILE A 320 12.23 4.02 10.69
C ILE A 320 11.62 3.92 12.09
N PHE A 321 11.52 2.71 12.66
CA PHE A 321 10.92 2.51 13.99
C PHE A 321 11.70 3.17 15.11
N LYS A 322 13.04 3.17 15.05
CA LYS A 322 13.88 3.93 16.01
C LYS A 322 13.57 5.42 15.94
N TYR A 323 13.49 5.98 14.74
CA TYR A 323 13.16 7.39 14.53
C TYR A 323 11.74 7.75 15.00
N VAL A 324 10.75 6.90 14.67
CA VAL A 324 9.36 7.07 15.08
C VAL A 324 9.24 7.07 16.60
N ARG A 325 9.87 6.10 17.27
CA ARG A 325 9.88 6.02 18.74
C ARG A 325 10.40 7.29 19.39
N PHE A 326 11.45 7.88 18.86
CA PHE A 326 12.02 9.12 19.38
C PHE A 326 11.13 10.35 19.12
N ASN A 327 10.38 10.36 18.01
CA ASN A 327 9.54 11.47 17.58
C ASN A 327 8.04 11.23 17.79
N TRP A 328 7.65 10.31 18.69
CA TRP A 328 6.28 9.83 18.84
C TRP A 328 5.23 10.92 19.13
N ASN A 329 5.63 12.04 19.75
CA ASN A 329 4.71 13.11 20.09
C ASN A 329 4.21 13.94 18.88
N LYS A 330 4.81 13.78 17.70
CA LYS A 330 4.43 14.54 16.51
C LYS A 330 3.27 13.86 15.79
N LYS A 331 2.15 14.59 15.56
CA LYS A 331 0.97 14.05 14.86
C LYS A 331 1.29 13.45 13.49
N GLU A 332 2.12 14.13 12.71
CA GLU A 332 2.56 13.64 11.41
C GLU A 332 3.28 12.29 11.50
N ILE A 333 4.10 12.09 12.51
CA ILE A 333 4.82 10.82 12.72
C ILE A 333 3.86 9.70 13.09
N LYS A 334 2.84 10.00 13.91
CA LYS A 334 1.78 9.05 14.25
C LYS A 334 0.99 8.61 13.01
N PHE A 335 0.62 9.57 12.15
CA PHE A 335 -0.07 9.28 10.91
C PHE A 335 0.79 8.42 9.97
N TYR A 336 2.05 8.78 9.75
CA TYR A 336 2.94 8.00 8.90
C TYR A 336 3.22 6.61 9.47
N PHE A 337 3.37 6.50 10.77
CA PHE A 337 3.50 5.20 11.43
C PHE A 337 2.25 4.34 11.27
N PHE A 338 1.06 4.95 11.38
CA PHE A 338 -0.20 4.26 11.10
C PHE A 338 -0.19 3.65 9.69
N ILE A 339 0.17 4.42 8.67
CA ILE A 339 0.22 3.91 7.27
C ILE A 339 1.19 2.73 7.16
N ILE A 340 2.39 2.81 7.77
CA ILE A 340 3.36 1.71 7.76
C ILE A 340 2.76 0.45 8.39
N ILE A 341 2.25 0.53 9.63
CA ILE A 341 1.73 -0.64 10.34
C ILE A 341 0.50 -1.21 9.63
N TYR A 342 -0.44 -0.34 9.25
CA TYR A 342 -1.62 -0.75 8.50
C TYR A 342 -1.24 -1.54 7.24
N THR A 343 -0.30 -1.04 6.44
CA THR A 343 0.10 -1.72 5.20
C THR A 343 0.84 -3.03 5.48
N LEU A 344 1.72 -3.08 6.49
CA LEU A 344 2.39 -4.32 6.87
C LEU A 344 1.39 -5.42 7.29
N VAL A 345 0.33 -5.05 8.02
CA VAL A 345 -0.73 -6.01 8.40
C VAL A 345 -1.59 -6.37 7.19
N ASN A 346 -2.01 -5.37 6.42
CA ASN A 346 -2.85 -5.61 5.25
C ASN A 346 -2.14 -6.46 4.18
N ALA A 347 -0.81 -6.43 4.14
CA ALA A 347 0.01 -7.28 3.27
C ALA A 347 -0.13 -8.79 3.55
N PHE A 348 -0.67 -9.20 4.69
CA PHE A 348 -1.06 -10.60 4.89
C PHE A 348 -2.32 -10.98 4.11
N GLY A 349 -3.16 -10.01 3.78
CA GLY A 349 -4.41 -10.24 3.06
C GLY A 349 -4.47 -9.68 1.65
N GLU A 350 -3.48 -8.89 1.21
CA GLU A 350 -3.45 -8.22 -0.09
C GLU A 350 -2.01 -8.07 -0.60
N THR A 351 -1.83 -7.91 -1.92
CA THR A 351 -0.50 -7.79 -2.56
C THR A 351 0.08 -6.37 -2.46
N MET A 352 0.41 -5.92 -1.25
CA MET A 352 0.73 -4.52 -0.95
C MET A 352 2.12 -4.02 -1.36
N PHE A 353 3.08 -4.90 -1.69
CA PHE A 353 4.46 -4.44 -1.93
C PHE A 353 4.83 -4.36 -3.40
N THR A 354 4.17 -5.14 -4.22
CA THR A 354 4.57 -5.40 -5.61
C THR A 354 3.71 -4.68 -6.64
N GLY A 355 2.51 -4.21 -6.27
CA GLY A 355 1.63 -3.43 -7.15
C GLY A 355 2.26 -2.09 -7.58
N ILE A 356 1.96 -1.65 -8.81
CA ILE A 356 2.44 -0.37 -9.36
C ILE A 356 1.33 0.68 -9.33
N ASN A 357 0.12 0.30 -9.75
CA ASN A 357 -1.03 1.19 -9.90
C ASN A 357 -2.01 1.09 -8.74
N ASP A 358 -1.55 0.65 -7.57
CA ASP A 358 -2.36 0.56 -6.37
C ASP A 358 -2.11 1.72 -5.42
N PHE A 359 -3.20 2.35 -4.98
CA PHE A 359 -3.17 3.53 -4.12
C PHE A 359 -2.43 3.26 -2.80
N GLN A 360 -2.73 2.17 -2.13
CA GLN A 360 -2.13 1.85 -0.82
C GLN A 360 -0.65 1.52 -0.96
N THR A 361 -0.27 0.79 -1.99
CA THR A 361 1.13 0.48 -2.29
C THR A 361 1.93 1.76 -2.56
N LEU A 362 1.39 2.68 -3.37
CA LEU A 362 2.09 3.94 -3.68
C LEU A 362 2.20 4.83 -2.44
N LEU A 363 1.12 4.96 -1.67
CA LEU A 363 1.11 5.72 -0.41
C LEU A 363 2.10 5.14 0.61
N PHE A 364 2.14 3.81 0.74
CA PHE A 364 3.10 3.12 1.59
C PHE A 364 4.55 3.44 1.22
N TRP A 365 4.92 3.29 -0.05
CA TRP A 365 6.29 3.55 -0.51
C TRP A 365 6.67 5.03 -0.35
N PHE A 366 5.72 5.94 -0.54
CA PHE A 366 5.95 7.36 -0.25
C PHE A 366 6.24 7.60 1.23
N VAL A 367 5.40 7.09 2.12
CA VAL A 367 5.57 7.24 3.58
C VAL A 367 6.83 6.54 4.08
N PHE A 368 7.13 5.35 3.54
CA PHE A 368 8.36 4.63 3.84
C PHE A 368 9.61 5.44 3.49
N ALA A 369 9.67 6.00 2.28
CA ALA A 369 10.78 6.84 1.85
C ALA A 369 10.90 8.11 2.68
N TYR A 370 9.77 8.75 2.99
CA TYR A 370 9.72 9.95 3.81
C TYR A 370 10.31 9.69 5.20
N LEU A 371 9.82 8.68 5.89
CA LEU A 371 10.31 8.33 7.24
C LEU A 371 11.76 7.86 7.22
N TYR A 372 12.16 7.08 6.21
CA TYR A 372 13.54 6.64 6.08
C TYR A 372 14.50 7.82 5.87
N THR A 373 14.14 8.77 5.02
CA THR A 373 14.94 10.00 4.80
C THR A 373 15.10 10.80 6.08
N LYS A 374 14.03 10.91 6.89
CA LYS A 374 14.08 11.57 8.21
C LYS A 374 14.94 10.79 9.21
N SER A 375 14.81 9.47 9.23
CA SER A 375 15.60 8.62 10.12
C SER A 375 17.10 8.69 9.79
N TYR A 376 17.43 8.78 8.50
CA TYR A 376 18.81 8.94 8.04
C TYR A 376 19.42 10.27 8.49
N LYS A 377 18.70 11.40 8.33
CA LYS A 377 19.16 12.71 8.82
C LYS A 377 19.34 12.69 10.33
N TRP A 378 18.34 12.22 11.07
CA TRP A 378 18.39 12.12 12.53
C TRP A 378 19.59 11.28 13.03
N SER A 379 19.89 10.16 12.41
CA SER A 379 21.02 9.31 12.79
C SER A 379 22.39 9.93 12.52
N ARG A 380 22.47 10.91 11.60
CA ARG A 380 23.69 11.69 11.36
C ARG A 380 23.89 12.80 12.38
N ASP A 381 22.79 13.43 12.80
CA ASP A 381 22.82 14.53 13.77
C ASP A 381 23.15 14.03 15.19
N LEU A 382 23.04 12.72 15.44
CA LEU A 382 23.41 12.07 16.69
C LEU A 382 24.89 11.60 16.74
N LYS A 383 25.59 11.62 15.62
CA LYS A 383 27.03 11.27 15.51
C LYS A 383 27.89 12.52 15.48
#